data_41439827502417950270b29c5671cb86
#
_entry.id   41439827502417950270b29c5671cb86
#
_cell.length_a   1.000
_cell.length_b   1.000
_cell.length_c   1.000
_cell.angle_alpha   90.00
_cell.angle_beta   90.00
_cell.angle_gamma   90.00
#
_symmetry.space_group_name_H-M   'P 1'
#
loop_
_entity.id
_entity.type
_entity.pdbx_description
1 polymer ?
#
loop_
_entity_poly.entity_id
_entity_poly.type
_entity_poly.pdbx_seq_one_letter_code
_entity_poly.pdbx_strand_id
1 'polypeptide(L)'
;MAVNKKPVIKNTALVKVIDTSLANLETATANGAKALALATKKNKQSSAEGKRRNKKRVTLIKRRKTAAAKAKKDPVVANKNALKAVVKELAAIRKEVAKNKIVKAANFEELSGLRVSSRRLAAYSKALSAADRVLNKPKKKTRKRKIS
;
A
#
# COMPACT_ATOMS: atom_id res chain seq x y z
N MET A 1 49.72 -14.51 9.91
CA MET A 1 48.28 -14.11 9.73
C MET A 1 47.43 -15.34 9.77
N ALA A 2 46.51 -15.48 10.74
CA ALA A 2 45.65 -16.66 10.89
C ALA A 2 44.42 -16.50 10.02
N VAL A 3 44.32 -17.23 8.92
CA VAL A 3 43.17 -17.29 8.04
C VAL A 3 41.99 -17.87 8.83
N ASN A 4 40.94 -17.05 9.05
CA ASN A 4 39.66 -17.52 9.61
C ASN A 4 39.01 -18.47 8.58
N LYS A 5 39.25 -19.77 8.70
CA LYS A 5 38.57 -20.80 7.91
C LYS A 5 37.08 -20.79 8.36
N LYS A 6 36.18 -20.32 7.49
CA LYS A 6 34.75 -20.55 7.66
C LYS A 6 34.49 -22.06 7.78
N PRO A 7 33.51 -22.52 8.57
CA PRO A 7 33.16 -23.93 8.60
C PRO A 7 32.80 -24.36 7.16
N VAL A 8 33.53 -25.32 6.64
CA VAL A 8 33.28 -25.85 5.29
C VAL A 8 32.05 -26.75 5.39
N ILE A 9 30.91 -26.29 4.94
CA ILE A 9 29.75 -27.14 4.75
C ILE A 9 30.06 -28.05 3.58
N LYS A 10 30.23 -29.34 3.83
CA LYS A 10 30.65 -30.32 2.82
C LYS A 10 29.64 -30.52 1.67
N ASN A 11 28.37 -30.17 1.90
CA ASN A 11 27.33 -30.32 0.90
C ASN A 11 27.01 -28.97 0.22
N THR A 12 27.65 -28.75 -0.94
CA THR A 12 27.47 -27.53 -1.74
C THR A 12 26.04 -27.34 -2.25
N ALA A 13 25.28 -28.42 -2.44
CA ALA A 13 23.87 -28.37 -2.86
C ALA A 13 22.99 -27.76 -1.77
N LEU A 14 23.18 -28.18 -0.51
CA LEU A 14 22.44 -27.60 0.63
C LEU A 14 22.75 -26.11 0.82
N VAL A 15 24.00 -25.71 0.70
CA VAL A 15 24.40 -24.30 0.79
C VAL A 15 23.68 -23.48 -0.27
N LYS A 16 23.69 -23.92 -1.52
CA LYS A 16 22.98 -23.23 -2.63
C LYS A 16 21.48 -23.10 -2.36
N VAL A 17 20.83 -24.13 -1.82
CA VAL A 17 19.40 -24.08 -1.50
C VAL A 17 19.11 -23.04 -0.41
N ILE A 18 19.95 -22.97 0.64
CA ILE A 18 19.83 -21.98 1.71
C ILE A 18 20.02 -20.57 1.16
N ASP A 19 21.10 -20.33 0.41
CA ASP A 19 21.40 -19.01 -0.15
C ASP A 19 20.31 -18.55 -1.12
N THR A 20 19.80 -19.44 -1.97
CA THR A 20 18.69 -19.15 -2.88
C THR A 20 17.41 -18.82 -2.11
N SER A 21 17.13 -19.54 -1.03
CA SER A 21 15.93 -19.30 -0.20
C SER A 21 16.01 -17.94 0.51
N LEU A 22 17.17 -17.57 1.03
CA LEU A 22 17.40 -16.27 1.65
C LEU A 22 17.25 -15.14 0.61
N ALA A 23 17.86 -15.28 -0.57
CA ALA A 23 17.77 -14.30 -1.65
C ALA A 23 16.32 -14.13 -2.15
N ASN A 24 15.58 -15.23 -2.28
CA ASN A 24 14.17 -15.19 -2.64
C ASN A 24 13.33 -14.45 -1.59
N LEU A 25 13.60 -14.65 -0.30
CA LEU A 25 12.90 -13.98 0.79
C LEU A 25 13.21 -12.47 0.81
N GLU A 26 14.46 -12.09 0.58
CA GLU A 26 14.86 -10.67 0.45
C GLU A 26 14.15 -10.01 -0.72
N THR A 27 14.13 -10.68 -1.89
CA THR A 27 13.41 -10.21 -3.08
C THR A 27 11.91 -10.08 -2.81
N ALA A 28 11.28 -11.06 -2.17
CA ALA A 28 9.88 -11.01 -1.79
C ALA A 28 9.59 -9.85 -0.82
N THR A 29 10.48 -9.60 0.13
CA THR A 29 10.37 -8.48 1.09
C THR A 29 10.46 -7.13 0.38
N ALA A 30 11.40 -6.98 -0.55
CA ALA A 30 11.55 -5.76 -1.35
C ALA A 30 10.33 -5.51 -2.25
N ASN A 31 9.82 -6.56 -2.90
CA ASN A 31 8.62 -6.49 -3.74
C ASN A 31 7.37 -6.18 -2.90
N GLY A 32 7.24 -6.76 -1.72
CA GLY A 32 6.18 -6.46 -0.76
C GLY A 32 6.18 -4.99 -0.32
N ALA A 33 7.36 -4.42 -0.06
CA ALA A 33 7.52 -3.00 0.27
C ALA A 33 7.09 -2.08 -0.90
N LYS A 34 7.47 -2.41 -2.13
CA LYS A 34 7.05 -1.68 -3.35
C LYS A 34 5.54 -1.75 -3.54
N ALA A 35 4.95 -2.95 -3.43
CA ALA A 35 3.50 -3.14 -3.54
C ALA A 35 2.74 -2.34 -2.47
N LEU A 36 3.22 -2.33 -1.22
CA LEU A 36 2.65 -1.56 -0.12
C LEU A 36 2.70 -0.05 -0.38
N ALA A 37 3.81 0.46 -0.93
CA ALA A 37 3.95 1.87 -1.29
C ALA A 37 2.95 2.26 -2.39
N LEU A 38 2.79 1.44 -3.43
CA LEU A 38 1.82 1.66 -4.51
C LEU A 38 0.37 1.62 -4.00
N ALA A 39 0.01 0.64 -3.18
CA ALA A 39 -1.33 0.54 -2.59
C ALA A 39 -1.62 1.75 -1.66
N THR A 40 -0.64 2.20 -0.91
CA THR A 40 -0.75 3.42 -0.09
C THR A 40 -1.02 4.65 -0.95
N LYS A 41 -0.31 4.79 -2.07
CA LYS A 41 -0.53 5.89 -3.05
C LYS A 41 -1.94 5.83 -3.64
N LYS A 42 -2.39 4.66 -4.11
CA LYS A 42 -3.74 4.45 -4.64
C LYS A 42 -4.82 4.82 -3.62
N ASN A 43 -4.66 4.39 -2.37
CA ASN A 43 -5.62 4.69 -1.30
C ASN A 43 -5.67 6.19 -0.96
N LYS A 44 -4.52 6.87 -0.95
CA LYS A 44 -4.47 8.34 -0.79
C LYS A 44 -5.16 9.06 -1.95
N GLN A 45 -4.91 8.64 -3.19
CA GLN A 45 -5.52 9.22 -4.40
C GLN A 45 -7.04 9.05 -4.38
N SER A 46 -7.55 7.83 -4.15
CA SER A 46 -9.00 7.60 -4.09
C SER A 46 -9.69 8.37 -2.97
N SER A 47 -9.00 8.57 -1.83
CA SER A 47 -9.49 9.41 -0.73
C SER A 47 -9.55 10.89 -1.12
N ALA A 48 -8.53 11.41 -1.77
CA ALA A 48 -8.48 12.80 -2.25
C ALA A 48 -9.56 13.06 -3.31
N GLU A 49 -9.73 12.14 -4.26
CA GLU A 49 -10.80 12.21 -5.25
C GLU A 49 -12.19 12.17 -4.61
N GLY A 50 -12.38 11.32 -3.61
CA GLY A 50 -13.64 11.26 -2.86
C GLY A 50 -13.99 12.59 -2.18
N LYS A 51 -13.00 13.24 -1.56
CA LYS A 51 -13.17 14.58 -0.98
C LYS A 51 -13.54 15.63 -2.04
N ARG A 52 -12.84 15.62 -3.19
CA ARG A 52 -13.10 16.53 -4.31
C ARG A 52 -14.50 16.35 -4.90
N ARG A 53 -14.91 15.10 -5.15
CA ARG A 53 -16.25 14.77 -5.67
C ARG A 53 -17.35 15.14 -4.67
N ASN A 54 -17.15 14.93 -3.37
CA ASN A 54 -18.08 15.35 -2.35
C ASN A 54 -18.22 16.88 -2.28
N LYS A 55 -17.14 17.64 -2.37
CA LYS A 55 -17.20 19.11 -2.46
C LYS A 55 -18.05 19.54 -3.65
N LYS A 56 -17.79 18.98 -4.84
CA LYS A 56 -18.58 19.26 -6.06
C LYS A 56 -20.07 18.92 -5.86
N ARG A 57 -20.38 17.77 -5.25
CA ARG A 57 -21.74 17.39 -4.93
C ARG A 57 -22.43 18.41 -4.04
N VAL A 58 -21.78 18.88 -2.96
CA VAL A 58 -22.34 19.90 -2.05
C VAL A 58 -22.60 21.21 -2.80
N THR A 59 -21.66 21.65 -3.63
CA THR A 59 -21.85 22.85 -4.47
C THR A 59 -23.03 22.70 -5.42
N LEU A 60 -23.18 21.54 -6.08
CA LEU A 60 -24.31 21.29 -6.98
C LEU A 60 -25.65 21.22 -6.24
N ILE A 61 -25.68 20.74 -5.00
CA ILE A 61 -26.89 20.79 -4.16
C ILE A 61 -27.30 22.23 -3.87
N LYS A 62 -26.34 23.11 -3.55
CA LYS A 62 -26.61 24.55 -3.34
C LYS A 62 -27.11 25.19 -4.64
N ARG A 63 -26.40 24.95 -5.77
CA ARG A 63 -26.82 25.46 -7.11
C ARG A 63 -28.23 24.98 -7.48
N ARG A 64 -28.57 23.72 -7.22
CA ARG A 64 -29.93 23.20 -7.45
C ARG A 64 -30.99 23.97 -6.65
N LYS A 65 -30.72 24.24 -5.36
CA LYS A 65 -31.64 25.02 -4.51
C LYS A 65 -31.87 26.41 -5.10
N THR A 66 -30.80 27.09 -5.50
CA THR A 66 -30.88 28.43 -6.11
C THR A 66 -31.60 28.40 -7.46
N ALA A 67 -31.28 27.43 -8.34
CA ALA A 67 -31.97 27.29 -9.62
C ALA A 67 -33.43 26.93 -9.48
N ALA A 68 -33.81 26.11 -8.49
CA ALA A 68 -35.17 25.78 -8.21
C ALA A 68 -35.98 27.02 -7.70
N ALA A 69 -35.36 27.81 -6.83
CA ALA A 69 -36.00 29.07 -6.35
C ALA A 69 -36.21 30.08 -7.49
N LYS A 70 -35.22 30.22 -8.41
CA LYS A 70 -35.35 31.08 -9.59
C LYS A 70 -36.43 30.57 -10.54
N ALA A 71 -36.46 29.28 -10.86
CA ALA A 71 -37.47 28.70 -11.72
C ALA A 71 -38.89 28.75 -11.14
N LYS A 72 -39.03 28.78 -9.81
CA LYS A 72 -40.30 28.98 -9.11
C LYS A 72 -40.75 30.44 -9.15
N LYS A 73 -39.82 31.38 -8.97
CA LYS A 73 -40.11 32.83 -8.97
C LYS A 73 -40.41 33.35 -10.38
N ASP A 74 -39.64 32.85 -11.35
CA ASP A 74 -39.73 33.27 -12.77
C ASP A 74 -39.65 32.01 -13.67
N PRO A 75 -40.82 31.43 -14.06
CA PRO A 75 -40.90 30.13 -14.72
C PRO A 75 -40.59 30.15 -16.22
N VAL A 76 -39.69 31.02 -16.67
CA VAL A 76 -39.21 31.07 -18.06
C VAL A 76 -38.47 29.79 -18.45
N VAL A 77 -38.46 29.49 -19.75
CA VAL A 77 -37.81 28.31 -20.32
C VAL A 77 -36.31 28.22 -19.94
N ALA A 78 -35.63 29.36 -19.93
CA ALA A 78 -34.22 29.44 -19.56
C ALA A 78 -33.97 28.95 -18.11
N ASN A 79 -34.78 29.39 -17.13
CA ASN A 79 -34.64 28.99 -15.73
C ASN A 79 -34.98 27.51 -15.54
N LYS A 80 -35.96 26.98 -16.23
CA LYS A 80 -36.32 25.56 -16.25
C LYS A 80 -35.19 24.70 -16.82
N ASN A 81 -34.58 25.14 -17.92
CA ASN A 81 -33.45 24.44 -18.52
C ASN A 81 -32.22 24.48 -17.62
N ALA A 82 -31.92 25.62 -16.98
CA ALA A 82 -30.84 25.72 -16.01
C ALA A 82 -31.03 24.74 -14.83
N LEU A 83 -32.24 24.63 -14.30
CA LEU A 83 -32.55 23.66 -13.24
C LEU A 83 -32.34 22.22 -13.73
N LYS A 84 -32.88 21.87 -14.92
CA LYS A 84 -32.69 20.52 -15.51
C LYS A 84 -31.20 20.17 -15.67
N ALA A 85 -30.37 21.12 -16.16
CA ALA A 85 -28.94 20.92 -16.32
C ALA A 85 -28.25 20.60 -14.98
N VAL A 86 -28.53 21.40 -13.93
CA VAL A 86 -27.93 21.18 -12.58
C VAL A 86 -28.42 19.85 -11.98
N VAL A 87 -29.68 19.46 -12.19
CA VAL A 87 -30.19 18.16 -11.72
C VAL A 87 -29.47 17.02 -12.41
N LYS A 88 -29.22 17.12 -13.74
CA LYS A 88 -28.45 16.12 -14.51
C LYS A 88 -27.02 16.01 -14.02
N GLU A 89 -26.33 17.14 -13.80
CA GLU A 89 -24.98 17.15 -13.23
C GLU A 89 -24.93 16.55 -11.82
N LEU A 90 -25.94 16.85 -10.99
CA LEU A 90 -26.03 16.30 -9.63
C LEU A 90 -26.24 14.78 -9.65
N ALA A 91 -27.03 14.26 -10.58
CA ALA A 91 -27.21 12.82 -10.77
C ALA A 91 -25.89 12.15 -11.21
N ALA A 92 -25.16 12.76 -12.13
CA ALA A 92 -23.85 12.27 -12.59
C ALA A 92 -22.83 12.22 -11.45
N ILE A 93 -22.66 13.32 -10.69
CA ILE A 93 -21.70 13.35 -9.57
C ILE A 93 -22.07 12.38 -8.45
N ARG A 94 -23.36 12.12 -8.20
CA ARG A 94 -23.79 11.10 -7.24
C ARG A 94 -23.34 9.71 -7.65
N LYS A 95 -23.46 9.35 -8.93
CA LYS A 95 -22.95 8.08 -9.47
C LYS A 95 -21.42 7.98 -9.31
N GLU A 96 -20.69 9.07 -9.60
CA GLU A 96 -19.25 9.10 -9.42
C GLU A 96 -18.82 8.94 -7.95
N VAL A 97 -19.54 9.59 -7.01
CA VAL A 97 -19.30 9.43 -5.57
C VAL A 97 -19.54 7.99 -5.13
N ALA A 98 -20.59 7.33 -5.62
CA ALA A 98 -20.87 5.93 -5.32
C ALA A 98 -19.76 5.00 -5.85
N LYS A 99 -19.36 5.17 -7.12
CA LYS A 99 -18.23 4.42 -7.70
C LYS A 99 -16.93 4.62 -6.91
N ASN A 100 -16.63 5.86 -6.53
CA ASN A 100 -15.43 6.15 -5.75
C ASN A 100 -15.44 5.51 -4.34
N LYS A 101 -16.60 5.40 -3.71
CA LYS A 101 -16.72 4.67 -2.43
C LYS A 101 -16.33 3.20 -2.57
N ILE A 102 -16.77 2.53 -3.64
CA ILE A 102 -16.44 1.13 -3.92
C ILE A 102 -14.93 0.98 -4.15
N VAL A 103 -14.36 1.84 -5.01
CA VAL A 103 -12.90 1.82 -5.30
C VAL A 103 -12.09 2.07 -4.03
N LYS A 104 -12.53 3.03 -3.19
CA LYS A 104 -11.85 3.32 -1.92
C LYS A 104 -11.91 2.14 -0.95
N ALA A 105 -13.02 1.44 -0.87
CA ALA A 105 -13.16 0.25 -0.02
C ALA A 105 -12.21 -0.86 -0.50
N ALA A 106 -12.22 -1.17 -1.81
CA ALA A 106 -11.31 -2.17 -2.39
C ALA A 106 -9.83 -1.81 -2.18
N ASN A 107 -9.44 -0.55 -2.41
CA ASN A 107 -8.06 -0.09 -2.15
C ASN A 107 -7.68 -0.18 -0.66
N PHE A 108 -8.62 0.00 0.25
CA PHE A 108 -8.38 -0.13 1.68
C PHE A 108 -8.17 -1.59 2.09
N GLU A 109 -8.97 -2.51 1.56
CA GLU A 109 -8.83 -3.95 1.79
C GLU A 109 -7.49 -4.47 1.24
N GLU A 110 -7.14 -4.10 0.00
CA GLU A 110 -5.84 -4.42 -0.60
C GLU A 110 -4.69 -3.92 0.28
N LEU A 111 -4.75 -2.67 0.72
CA LEU A 111 -3.73 -2.06 1.57
C LEU A 111 -3.63 -2.78 2.93
N SER A 112 -4.75 -3.17 3.52
CA SER A 112 -4.79 -3.90 4.79
C SER A 112 -4.14 -5.27 4.66
N GLY A 113 -4.49 -6.04 3.63
CA GLY A 113 -3.89 -7.34 3.33
C GLY A 113 -2.39 -7.25 3.07
N LEU A 114 -1.96 -6.27 2.27
CA LEU A 114 -0.53 -6.04 1.99
C LEU A 114 0.26 -5.65 3.24
N ARG A 115 -0.33 -4.86 4.14
CA ARG A 115 0.32 -4.53 5.43
C ARG A 115 0.58 -5.76 6.28
N VAL A 116 -0.40 -6.65 6.38
CA VAL A 116 -0.25 -7.90 7.14
C VAL A 116 0.81 -8.79 6.52
N SER A 117 0.74 -9.03 5.21
CA SER A 117 1.68 -9.87 4.48
C SER A 117 3.10 -9.32 4.52
N SER A 118 3.27 -8.01 4.32
CA SER A 118 4.57 -7.35 4.35
C SER A 118 5.21 -7.39 5.76
N ARG A 119 4.42 -7.24 6.82
CA ARG A 119 4.92 -7.40 8.20
C ARG A 119 5.38 -8.82 8.48
N ARG A 120 4.63 -9.83 8.01
CA ARG A 120 5.01 -11.24 8.16
C ARG A 120 6.31 -11.53 7.41
N LEU A 121 6.42 -11.11 6.15
CA LEU A 121 7.65 -11.27 5.35
C LEU A 121 8.85 -10.61 6.02
N ALA A 122 8.70 -9.38 6.49
CA ALA A 122 9.77 -8.66 7.19
C ALA A 122 10.20 -9.36 8.48
N ALA A 123 9.26 -9.92 9.24
CA ALA A 123 9.54 -10.68 10.45
C ALA A 123 10.32 -11.96 10.14
N TYR A 124 9.90 -12.71 9.11
CA TYR A 124 10.60 -13.94 8.69
C TYR A 124 12.00 -13.63 8.16
N SER A 125 12.15 -12.62 7.30
CA SER A 125 13.44 -12.18 6.79
C SER A 125 14.40 -11.81 7.92
N LYS A 126 13.92 -11.03 8.91
CA LYS A 126 14.72 -10.63 10.07
C LYS A 126 15.14 -11.83 10.92
N ALA A 127 14.22 -12.76 11.19
CA ALA A 127 14.49 -13.95 11.99
C ALA A 127 15.52 -14.87 11.31
N LEU A 128 15.36 -15.12 10.00
CA LEU A 128 16.28 -15.96 9.23
C LEU A 128 17.63 -15.31 9.08
N SER A 129 17.71 -14.01 8.81
CA SER A 129 19.01 -13.29 8.74
C SER A 129 19.72 -13.28 10.09
N ALA A 130 18.97 -13.20 11.21
CA ALA A 130 19.57 -13.28 12.54
C ALA A 130 20.10 -14.69 12.82
N ALA A 131 19.35 -15.74 12.47
CA ALA A 131 19.79 -17.14 12.61
C ALA A 131 21.04 -17.42 11.75
N ASP A 132 21.04 -16.97 10.51
CA ASP A 132 22.19 -17.13 9.60
C ASP A 132 23.45 -16.47 10.15
N ARG A 133 23.35 -15.25 10.69
CA ARG A 133 24.46 -14.56 11.36
C ARG A 133 25.02 -15.33 12.56
N VAL A 134 24.16 -15.99 13.32
CA VAL A 134 24.57 -16.77 14.50
C VAL A 134 25.27 -18.05 14.05
N LEU A 135 24.71 -18.77 13.07
CA LEU A 135 25.23 -20.02 12.56
C LEU A 135 26.57 -19.84 11.80
N ASN A 136 26.70 -18.73 11.07
CA ASN A 136 27.89 -18.42 10.29
C ASN A 136 28.94 -17.58 11.05
N LYS A 137 28.74 -17.34 12.36
CA LYS A 137 29.75 -16.67 13.18
C LYS A 137 31.04 -17.49 13.25
N PRO A 138 32.20 -16.94 12.86
CA PRO A 138 33.46 -17.64 13.06
C PRO A 138 33.72 -17.90 14.55
N LYS A 139 34.01 -19.15 14.90
CA LYS A 139 34.38 -19.50 16.28
C LYS A 139 35.55 -18.65 16.72
N LYS A 140 35.42 -17.82 17.75
CA LYS A 140 36.56 -17.10 18.32
C LYS A 140 37.59 -18.13 18.79
N LYS A 141 38.83 -18.03 18.28
CA LYS A 141 39.97 -18.84 18.81
C LYS A 141 40.11 -18.52 20.28
N THR A 142 39.87 -19.49 21.16
CA THR A 142 40.27 -19.40 22.55
C THR A 142 41.78 -19.14 22.63
N ARG A 143 42.16 -18.00 23.18
CA ARG A 143 43.55 -17.67 23.46
C ARG A 143 44.10 -18.75 24.40
N LYS A 144 44.99 -19.63 23.90
CA LYS A 144 45.73 -20.53 24.79
C LYS A 144 46.45 -19.67 25.81
N ARG A 145 46.08 -19.80 27.11
CA ARG A 145 46.84 -19.22 28.20
C ARG A 145 48.25 -19.83 28.12
N LYS A 146 49.27 -19.01 27.87
CA LYS A 146 50.65 -19.42 28.15
C LYS A 146 50.75 -19.62 29.63
N ILE A 147 50.99 -20.86 30.07
CA ILE A 147 51.42 -21.19 31.39
C ILE A 147 52.91 -20.90 31.39
N SER A 148 53.33 -19.94 32.18
CA SER A 148 54.72 -19.63 32.50
C SER A 148 55.15 -20.51 33.63
#